data_3d2db2e33a8c7f2ed37c1cec97d8fff0
#
_entry.id   3d2db2e33a8c7f2ed37c1cec97d8fff0
#
_cell.length_a   1.000
_cell.length_b   1.000
_cell.length_c   1.000
_cell.angle_alpha   90.00
_cell.angle_beta   90.00
_cell.angle_gamma   90.00
#
_symmetry.space_group_name_H-M   'P 1'
#
loop_
_entity.id
_entity.type
_entity.pdbx_description
1 polymer ?
#
loop_
_entity_poly.entity_id
_entity_poly.type
_entity_poly.pdbx_seq_one_letter_code
_entity_poly.pdbx_strand_id
1 'polypeptide(L)'
;MSARIDHVVTSGTFSLDGGTWEVDNNVWIVGDDREVIVFDPAHSPEAVVEAVAGRTVQAIVLTHGHDDHIRAVRDTQDALGGPPVLLNPEDRVLWDMVYPDSEPDAPLTDGQELTVAGVTLRAIHTPGHSPGSTCFFARSGLSVAGLPGVSESDAAEVPVLISGDTLFQGGPGATGRSYSSFDTIIESISSKLFSLPEETVVLTGHGDATRIGDEKPHLQEWIDRGE
;
A
#
# COMPACT_ATOMS: atom_id res chain seq x y z
N MET A 1 -12.81 4.81 20.54
CA MET A 1 -12.55 5.93 19.60
C MET A 1 -12.65 5.35 18.21
N SER A 2 -13.01 6.12 17.20
CA SER A 2 -13.11 5.64 15.82
C SER A 2 -11.71 5.35 15.26
N ALA A 3 -11.60 4.36 14.39
CA ALA A 3 -10.37 4.10 13.67
C ALA A 3 -10.02 5.26 12.72
N ARG A 4 -8.74 5.50 12.52
CA ARG A 4 -8.20 6.55 11.64
C ARG A 4 -7.02 6.02 10.86
N ILE A 5 -6.56 6.85 9.95
CA ILE A 5 -5.33 6.62 9.19
C ILE A 5 -4.33 7.70 9.59
N ASP A 6 -3.16 7.29 10.05
CA ASP A 6 -2.02 8.18 10.22
C ASP A 6 -1.08 7.99 9.03
N HIS A 7 -0.41 9.05 8.60
CA HIS A 7 0.44 9.09 7.43
C HIS A 7 1.86 9.55 7.78
N VAL A 8 2.84 8.82 7.28
CA VAL A 8 4.26 9.16 7.39
C VAL A 8 4.89 9.09 6.01
N VAL A 9 5.66 10.11 5.65
CA VAL A 9 6.51 10.07 4.45
C VAL A 9 7.92 9.71 4.88
N THR A 10 8.50 8.72 4.22
CA THR A 10 9.87 8.30 4.45
C THR A 10 10.67 8.35 3.14
N SER A 11 11.88 8.91 3.18
CA SER A 11 12.71 9.10 1.99
C SER A 11 13.82 8.06 1.92
N GLY A 12 14.09 7.55 0.74
CA GLY A 12 15.15 6.58 0.50
C GLY A 12 15.39 6.32 -0.98
N THR A 13 15.68 5.09 -1.35
CA THR A 13 15.97 4.73 -2.75
C THR A 13 15.21 3.49 -3.17
N PHE A 14 14.72 3.50 -4.41
CA PHE A 14 14.27 2.33 -5.16
C PHE A 14 15.40 1.83 -6.05
N SER A 15 15.68 0.53 -6.06
CA SER A 15 16.72 -0.09 -6.88
C SER A 15 16.23 -1.37 -7.54
N LEU A 16 16.25 -1.40 -8.87
CA LEU A 16 15.89 -2.57 -9.67
C LEU A 16 16.61 -2.53 -11.03
N ASP A 17 16.94 -3.69 -11.61
CA ASP A 17 17.58 -3.82 -12.94
C ASP A 17 18.86 -2.99 -13.10
N GLY A 18 19.62 -2.80 -12.01
CA GLY A 18 20.86 -2.03 -11.99
C GLY A 18 20.69 -0.52 -11.96
N GLY A 19 19.46 -0.01 -11.91
CA GLY A 19 19.16 1.40 -11.65
C GLY A 19 18.91 1.68 -10.18
N THR A 20 19.04 2.94 -9.77
CA THR A 20 18.70 3.44 -8.43
C THR A 20 18.15 4.85 -8.55
N TRP A 21 17.04 5.11 -7.86
CA TRP A 21 16.32 6.38 -7.87
C TRP A 21 16.00 6.81 -6.45
N GLU A 22 16.11 8.10 -6.15
CA GLU A 22 15.60 8.67 -4.90
C GLU A 22 14.07 8.70 -4.95
N VAL A 23 13.43 8.26 -3.87
CA VAL A 23 11.98 8.17 -3.75
C VAL A 23 11.51 8.58 -2.35
N ASP A 24 10.30 9.10 -2.30
CA ASP A 24 9.54 9.33 -1.07
C ASP A 24 8.38 8.34 -1.03
N ASN A 25 8.31 7.52 0.01
CA ASN A 25 7.27 6.51 0.18
C ASN A 25 6.26 6.92 1.25
N ASN A 26 5.01 6.62 0.99
CA ASN A 26 3.93 6.74 1.95
C ASN A 26 3.87 5.49 2.82
N VAL A 27 3.98 5.68 4.12
CA VAL A 27 3.69 4.66 5.14
C VAL A 27 2.32 4.96 5.72
N TRP A 28 1.39 4.01 5.61
CA TRP A 28 0.04 4.16 6.15
C TRP A 28 -0.12 3.36 7.43
N ILE A 29 -0.66 3.97 8.49
CA ILE A 29 -0.90 3.33 9.79
C ILE A 29 -2.39 3.41 10.07
N VAL A 30 -3.05 2.25 10.08
CA VAL A 30 -4.51 2.15 10.23
C VAL A 30 -4.86 1.57 11.59
N GLY A 31 -5.70 2.25 12.35
CA GLY A 31 -6.17 1.75 13.64
C GLY A 31 -6.71 2.85 14.57
N ASP A 32 -6.72 2.58 15.86
CA ASP A 32 -7.15 3.51 16.90
C ASP A 32 -5.97 3.92 17.83
N ASP A 33 -6.28 4.43 19.04
CA ASP A 33 -5.24 4.81 20.02
C ASP A 33 -4.64 3.61 20.76
N ARG A 34 -5.08 2.38 20.50
CA ARG A 34 -4.62 1.16 21.18
C ARG A 34 -3.91 0.20 20.24
N GLU A 35 -4.44 0.02 19.03
CA GLU A 35 -3.96 -0.99 18.09
C GLU A 35 -3.95 -0.47 16.65
N VAL A 36 -2.96 -0.92 15.88
CA VAL A 36 -2.77 -0.51 14.49
C VAL A 36 -2.25 -1.66 13.62
N ILE A 37 -2.45 -1.51 12.31
CA ILE A 37 -1.71 -2.19 11.25
C ILE A 37 -0.83 -1.15 10.56
N VAL A 38 0.43 -1.49 10.27
CA VAL A 38 1.38 -0.65 9.53
C VAL A 38 1.52 -1.20 8.11
N PHE A 39 1.38 -0.34 7.10
CA PHE A 39 1.57 -0.69 5.69
C PHE A 39 2.87 -0.10 5.17
N ASP A 40 3.66 -0.93 4.47
CA ASP A 40 4.89 -0.58 3.76
C ASP A 40 5.85 0.31 4.57
N PRO A 41 6.43 -0.16 5.69
CA PRO A 41 7.44 0.60 6.43
C PRO A 41 8.75 0.65 5.63
N ALA A 42 8.76 1.50 4.62
CA ALA A 42 9.72 1.57 3.52
C ALA A 42 11.13 1.94 3.97
N HIS A 43 11.23 3.06 4.67
CA HIS A 43 12.49 3.65 5.14
C HIS A 43 12.31 4.20 6.56
N SER A 44 13.39 4.63 7.21
CA SER A 44 13.38 5.35 8.50
C SER A 44 12.53 4.66 9.57
N PRO A 45 12.95 3.50 10.12
CA PRO A 45 12.20 2.78 11.15
C PRO A 45 11.81 3.66 12.34
N GLU A 46 12.67 4.63 12.70
CA GLU A 46 12.44 5.55 13.81
C GLU A 46 11.21 6.44 13.59
N ALA A 47 11.00 6.92 12.36
CA ALA A 47 9.83 7.75 12.03
C ALA A 47 8.54 6.94 12.12
N VAL A 48 8.56 5.67 11.70
CA VAL A 48 7.43 4.76 11.80
C VAL A 48 7.12 4.45 13.27
N VAL A 49 8.13 4.16 14.09
CA VAL A 49 7.99 3.90 15.53
C VAL A 49 7.42 5.12 16.26
N GLU A 50 7.90 6.33 15.93
CA GLU A 50 7.35 7.57 16.50
C GLU A 50 5.87 7.74 16.14
N ALA A 51 5.50 7.50 14.89
CA ALA A 51 4.10 7.61 14.45
C ALA A 51 3.19 6.53 15.06
N VAL A 52 3.69 5.32 15.29
CA VAL A 52 2.97 4.27 16.02
C VAL A 52 2.66 4.69 17.46
N ALA A 53 3.52 5.52 18.07
CA ALA A 53 3.27 6.15 19.37
C ALA A 53 2.94 5.15 20.50
N GLY A 54 3.59 3.99 20.54
CA GLY A 54 3.41 2.97 21.58
C GLY A 54 2.13 2.14 21.48
N ARG A 55 1.35 2.29 20.41
CA ARG A 55 0.20 1.42 20.11
C ARG A 55 0.65 -0.01 19.82
N THR A 56 -0.23 -0.98 20.06
CA THR A 56 0.04 -2.38 19.70
C THR A 56 -0.05 -2.55 18.18
N VAL A 57 1.03 -3.00 17.55
CA VAL A 57 1.02 -3.32 16.12
C VAL A 57 0.55 -4.76 15.93
N GLN A 58 -0.60 -4.94 15.29
CA GLN A 58 -1.19 -6.26 15.02
C GLN A 58 -0.46 -7.00 13.89
N ALA A 59 -0.01 -6.24 12.89
CA ALA A 59 0.76 -6.74 11.76
C ALA A 59 1.48 -5.60 11.04
N ILE A 60 2.56 -5.94 10.35
CA ILE A 60 3.13 -5.18 9.23
C ILE A 60 2.65 -5.85 7.96
N VAL A 61 2.02 -5.09 7.08
CA VAL A 61 1.39 -5.60 5.86
C VAL A 61 2.01 -4.92 4.65
N LEU A 62 2.45 -5.71 3.69
CA LEU A 62 3.15 -5.21 2.52
C LEU A 62 2.22 -5.25 1.31
N THR A 63 2.13 -4.11 0.61
CA THR A 63 1.38 -4.03 -0.64
C THR A 63 2.09 -4.80 -1.74
N HIS A 64 3.42 -4.78 -1.74
CA HIS A 64 4.26 -5.53 -2.68
C HIS A 64 5.72 -5.63 -2.19
N GLY A 65 6.57 -6.30 -2.96
CA GLY A 65 7.93 -6.69 -2.55
C GLY A 65 9.06 -5.83 -3.08
N HIS A 66 8.84 -4.67 -3.70
CA HIS A 66 9.93 -3.80 -4.12
C HIS A 66 10.73 -3.27 -2.93
N ASP A 67 12.03 -3.08 -3.14
CA ASP A 67 12.98 -2.79 -2.07
C ASP A 67 12.68 -1.48 -1.32
N ASP A 68 12.14 -0.50 -1.99
CA ASP A 68 11.74 0.77 -1.39
C ASP A 68 10.46 0.67 -0.52
N HIS A 69 9.68 -0.41 -0.60
CA HIS A 69 8.56 -0.70 0.30
C HIS A 69 8.93 -1.61 1.46
N ILE A 70 10.00 -2.41 1.29
CA ILE A 70 10.32 -3.45 2.28
C ILE A 70 11.66 -3.27 2.99
N ARG A 71 12.51 -2.34 2.56
CA ARG A 71 13.90 -2.21 3.04
C ARG A 71 14.03 -2.05 4.55
N ALA A 72 13.14 -1.32 5.19
CA ALA A 72 13.17 -1.10 6.63
C ALA A 72 12.26 -2.05 7.43
N VAL A 73 11.65 -3.04 6.78
CA VAL A 73 10.65 -3.92 7.40
C VAL A 73 11.19 -4.65 8.62
N ARG A 74 12.38 -5.25 8.55
CA ARG A 74 12.93 -6.03 9.66
C ARG A 74 13.34 -5.15 10.85
N ASP A 75 13.99 -4.03 10.57
CA ASP A 75 14.37 -3.07 11.63
C ASP A 75 13.13 -2.48 12.30
N THR A 76 12.09 -2.17 11.51
CA THR A 76 10.80 -1.70 12.03
C THR A 76 10.09 -2.79 12.84
N GLN A 77 10.07 -4.03 12.36
CA GLN A 77 9.50 -5.17 13.06
C GLN A 77 10.14 -5.37 14.43
N ASP A 78 11.47 -5.39 14.49
CA ASP A 78 12.23 -5.55 15.73
C ASP A 78 11.94 -4.41 16.72
N ALA A 79 11.93 -3.17 16.23
CA ALA A 79 11.65 -1.98 17.05
C ALA A 79 10.20 -1.94 17.60
N LEU A 80 9.25 -2.55 16.88
CA LEU A 80 7.84 -2.63 17.26
C LEU A 80 7.47 -3.89 18.06
N GLY A 81 8.46 -4.69 18.49
CA GLY A 81 8.24 -5.86 19.34
C GLY A 81 7.85 -7.13 18.60
N GLY A 82 8.17 -7.23 17.32
CA GLY A 82 8.04 -8.44 16.51
C GLY A 82 6.63 -8.76 15.98
N PRO A 83 5.84 -7.77 15.51
CA PRO A 83 4.56 -8.07 14.87
C PRO A 83 4.79 -8.89 13.59
N PRO A 84 3.85 -9.78 13.19
CA PRO A 84 4.03 -10.58 11.97
C PRO A 84 4.07 -9.68 10.72
N VAL A 85 4.97 -10.03 9.79
CA VAL A 85 5.10 -9.41 8.46
C VAL A 85 4.36 -10.26 7.43
N LEU A 86 3.42 -9.66 6.72
CA LEU A 86 2.57 -10.31 5.72
C LEU A 86 2.92 -9.83 4.31
N LEU A 87 3.17 -10.74 3.39
CA LEU A 87 3.42 -10.46 1.98
C LEU A 87 2.71 -11.50 1.10
N ASN A 88 2.25 -11.08 -0.08
CA ASN A 88 1.75 -12.00 -1.08
C ASN A 88 2.90 -12.92 -1.56
N PRO A 89 2.74 -14.25 -1.54
CA PRO A 89 3.81 -15.19 -1.91
C PRO A 89 4.34 -15.02 -3.34
N GLU A 90 3.58 -14.42 -4.25
CA GLU A 90 4.02 -14.20 -5.62
C GLU A 90 5.14 -13.14 -5.69
N ASP A 91 5.29 -12.28 -4.67
CA ASP A 91 6.40 -11.32 -4.55
C ASP A 91 7.60 -11.88 -3.78
N ARG A 92 7.63 -13.18 -3.49
CA ARG A 92 8.78 -13.81 -2.85
C ARG A 92 10.08 -13.55 -3.60
N VAL A 93 10.05 -13.51 -4.91
CA VAL A 93 11.22 -13.22 -5.76
C VAL A 93 11.81 -11.84 -5.50
N LEU A 94 10.98 -10.84 -5.23
CA LEU A 94 11.42 -9.47 -4.89
C LEU A 94 11.90 -9.39 -3.43
N TRP A 95 11.18 -10.03 -2.52
CA TRP A 95 11.59 -10.15 -1.11
C TRP A 95 13.01 -10.74 -0.96
N ASP A 96 13.30 -11.83 -1.67
CA ASP A 96 14.58 -12.53 -1.61
C ASP A 96 15.76 -11.69 -2.13
N MET A 97 15.51 -10.64 -2.92
CA MET A 97 16.54 -9.69 -3.34
C MET A 97 17.01 -8.80 -2.18
N VAL A 98 16.15 -8.54 -1.20
CA VAL A 98 16.45 -7.71 -0.03
C VAL A 98 16.80 -8.58 1.19
N TYR A 99 16.08 -9.68 1.37
CA TYR A 99 16.15 -10.57 2.54
C TYR A 99 16.36 -12.03 2.13
N PRO A 100 17.52 -12.38 1.53
CA PRO A 100 17.77 -13.73 0.98
C PRO A 100 17.77 -14.84 2.04
N ASP A 101 18.02 -14.52 3.30
CA ASP A 101 18.15 -15.46 4.41
C ASP A 101 16.92 -15.50 5.33
N SER A 102 15.83 -14.83 4.96
CA SER A 102 14.61 -14.81 5.78
C SER A 102 13.36 -14.85 4.93
N GLU A 103 12.23 -15.22 5.54
CA GLU A 103 10.92 -15.29 4.88
C GLU A 103 9.95 -14.31 5.54
N PRO A 104 8.92 -13.79 4.82
CA PRO A 104 7.78 -13.15 5.46
C PRO A 104 7.13 -14.10 6.48
N ASP A 105 6.56 -13.55 7.55
CA ASP A 105 6.04 -14.40 8.65
C ASP A 105 4.73 -15.08 8.29
N ALA A 106 3.93 -14.51 7.39
CA ALA A 106 2.68 -15.11 6.94
C ALA A 106 2.35 -14.70 5.49
N PRO A 107 1.67 -15.58 4.73
CA PRO A 107 1.21 -15.26 3.39
C PRO A 107 0.00 -14.31 3.43
N LEU A 108 -0.07 -13.38 2.45
CA LEU A 108 -1.29 -12.69 2.05
C LEU A 108 -1.95 -13.41 0.89
N THR A 109 -3.27 -13.53 0.95
CA THR A 109 -4.06 -14.16 -0.12
C THR A 109 -5.18 -13.23 -0.58
N ASP A 110 -5.59 -13.37 -1.84
CA ASP A 110 -6.73 -12.62 -2.38
C ASP A 110 -8.01 -12.87 -1.57
N GLY A 111 -8.72 -11.81 -1.25
CA GLY A 111 -9.93 -11.85 -0.43
C GLY A 111 -9.71 -12.00 1.07
N GLN A 112 -8.46 -12.12 1.55
CA GLN A 112 -8.17 -12.18 2.99
C GLN A 112 -8.63 -10.89 3.68
N GLU A 113 -9.24 -11.05 4.85
CA GLU A 113 -9.68 -9.94 5.68
C GLU A 113 -8.73 -9.72 6.86
N LEU A 114 -8.30 -8.48 7.03
CA LEU A 114 -7.51 -8.00 8.15
C LEU A 114 -8.41 -7.07 8.99
N THR A 115 -8.54 -7.34 10.28
CA THR A 115 -9.39 -6.52 11.16
C THR A 115 -8.52 -5.83 12.20
N VAL A 116 -8.69 -4.50 12.34
CA VAL A 116 -8.04 -3.68 13.35
C VAL A 116 -8.98 -2.58 13.82
N ALA A 117 -9.07 -2.36 15.13
CA ALA A 117 -9.91 -1.31 15.71
C ALA A 117 -11.37 -1.29 15.21
N GLY A 118 -11.92 -2.47 14.90
CA GLY A 118 -13.28 -2.62 14.38
C GLY A 118 -13.46 -2.34 12.88
N VAL A 119 -12.39 -2.04 12.17
CA VAL A 119 -12.39 -1.89 10.70
C VAL A 119 -11.87 -3.16 10.05
N THR A 120 -12.49 -3.57 8.96
CA THR A 120 -12.05 -4.69 8.12
C THR A 120 -11.49 -4.17 6.81
N LEU A 121 -10.24 -4.56 6.53
CA LEU A 121 -9.54 -4.31 5.28
C LEU A 121 -9.49 -5.62 4.48
N ARG A 122 -10.07 -5.65 3.29
CA ARG A 122 -10.04 -6.81 2.40
C ARG A 122 -8.89 -6.69 1.42
N ALA A 123 -8.02 -7.68 1.39
CA ALA A 123 -6.95 -7.80 0.41
C ALA A 123 -7.54 -8.10 -0.98
N ILE A 124 -7.03 -7.40 -1.99
CA ILE A 124 -7.37 -7.57 -3.42
C ILE A 124 -6.05 -7.75 -4.15
N HIS A 125 -5.77 -8.95 -4.63
CA HIS A 125 -4.57 -9.21 -5.43
C HIS A 125 -4.68 -8.49 -6.77
N THR A 126 -3.74 -7.59 -7.05
CA THR A 126 -3.72 -6.68 -8.22
C THR A 126 -2.37 -6.76 -8.93
N PRO A 127 -2.00 -7.92 -9.52
CA PRO A 127 -0.72 -8.08 -10.19
C PRO A 127 -0.54 -7.11 -11.34
N GLY A 128 0.72 -6.83 -11.68
CA GLY A 128 1.10 -6.05 -12.85
C GLY A 128 2.23 -5.06 -12.58
N HIS A 129 2.20 -4.28 -11.50
CA HIS A 129 3.37 -3.55 -11.03
C HIS A 129 4.44 -4.50 -10.46
N SER A 130 4.00 -5.45 -9.65
CA SER A 130 4.72 -6.66 -9.27
C SER A 130 3.81 -7.88 -9.35
N PRO A 131 4.34 -9.12 -9.31
CA PRO A 131 3.51 -10.33 -9.34
C PRO A 131 2.53 -10.41 -8.16
N GLY A 132 2.97 -10.03 -6.96
CA GLY A 132 2.22 -10.13 -5.72
C GLY A 132 1.54 -8.84 -5.28
N SER A 133 1.53 -7.78 -6.10
CA SER A 133 0.87 -6.51 -5.76
C SER A 133 -0.53 -6.74 -5.21
N THR A 134 -0.81 -6.16 -4.05
CA THR A 134 -2.06 -6.36 -3.30
C THR A 134 -2.54 -5.03 -2.74
N CYS A 135 -3.76 -4.65 -3.09
CA CYS A 135 -4.45 -3.49 -2.54
C CYS A 135 -5.30 -3.90 -1.34
N PHE A 136 -5.63 -2.94 -0.45
CA PHE A 136 -6.44 -3.21 0.75
C PHE A 136 -7.64 -2.27 0.80
N PHE A 137 -8.84 -2.83 0.73
CA PHE A 137 -10.09 -2.08 0.67
C PHE A 137 -10.87 -2.14 1.98
N ALA A 138 -11.13 -0.96 2.56
CA ALA A 138 -12.07 -0.76 3.66
C ALA A 138 -13.32 -0.03 3.14
N ARG A 139 -14.50 -0.63 3.31
CA ARG A 139 -15.77 -0.05 2.84
C ARG A 139 -16.22 1.15 3.68
N SER A 140 -15.88 1.17 4.96
CA SER A 140 -16.31 2.20 5.93
C SER A 140 -15.48 2.10 7.21
N GLY A 141 -15.70 3.04 8.11
CA GLY A 141 -15.12 3.01 9.46
C GLY A 141 -13.76 3.71 9.58
N LEU A 142 -13.26 4.33 8.49
CA LEU A 142 -12.03 5.09 8.50
C LEU A 142 -12.28 6.57 8.20
N SER A 143 -11.68 7.44 9.01
CA SER A 143 -11.61 8.87 8.71
C SER A 143 -10.39 9.14 7.85
N VAL A 144 -10.59 9.90 6.77
CA VAL A 144 -9.53 10.37 5.86
C VAL A 144 -9.21 11.86 6.05
N ALA A 145 -9.76 12.47 7.09
CA ALA A 145 -9.58 13.90 7.37
C ALA A 145 -8.09 14.23 7.59
N GLY A 146 -7.61 15.24 6.88
CA GLY A 146 -6.24 15.74 7.02
C GLY A 146 -5.17 14.93 6.28
N LEU A 147 -5.57 13.91 5.50
CA LEU A 147 -4.62 13.18 4.66
C LEU A 147 -4.23 14.02 3.42
N PRO A 148 -2.98 13.90 2.93
CA PRO A 148 -2.52 14.58 1.71
C PRO A 148 -3.40 14.24 0.51
N GLY A 149 -3.74 15.23 -0.30
CA GLY A 149 -4.60 15.07 -1.47
C GLY A 149 -6.09 14.87 -1.16
N VAL A 150 -6.49 14.84 0.12
CA VAL A 150 -7.89 14.68 0.54
C VAL A 150 -8.46 16.05 0.93
N SER A 151 -9.61 16.41 0.34
CA SER A 151 -10.29 17.68 0.63
C SER A 151 -10.90 17.67 2.05
N GLU A 152 -10.92 18.85 2.73
CA GLU A 152 -11.61 19.01 4.02
C GLU A 152 -13.11 18.68 3.94
N SER A 153 -13.74 18.82 2.77
CA SER A 153 -15.14 18.42 2.54
C SER A 153 -15.34 16.90 2.60
N ASP A 154 -14.27 16.12 2.48
CA ASP A 154 -14.27 14.66 2.45
C ASP A 154 -13.99 14.04 3.84
N ALA A 155 -14.04 14.84 4.90
CA ALA A 155 -13.82 14.43 6.28
C ALA A 155 -14.84 13.38 6.81
N ALA A 156 -15.82 12.97 5.99
CA ALA A 156 -16.74 11.89 6.28
C ALA A 156 -16.04 10.52 6.16
N GLU A 157 -16.61 9.51 6.81
CA GLU A 157 -16.22 8.11 6.59
C GLU A 157 -16.56 7.73 5.13
N VAL A 158 -15.55 7.65 4.28
CA VAL A 158 -15.66 7.21 2.89
C VAL A 158 -14.96 5.85 2.73
N PRO A 159 -15.29 5.07 1.69
CA PRO A 159 -14.49 3.88 1.36
C PRO A 159 -13.04 4.27 1.09
N VAL A 160 -12.11 3.43 1.53
CA VAL A 160 -10.66 3.66 1.39
C VAL A 160 -10.00 2.46 0.72
N LEU A 161 -9.07 2.73 -0.18
CA LEU A 161 -8.21 1.75 -0.82
C LEU A 161 -6.75 2.14 -0.59
N ILE A 162 -5.98 1.30 0.10
CA ILE A 162 -4.52 1.40 0.11
C ILE A 162 -4.06 0.65 -1.13
N SER A 163 -3.54 1.37 -2.13
CA SER A 163 -3.24 0.82 -3.46
C SER A 163 -1.77 0.38 -3.62
N GLY A 164 -0.89 0.78 -2.70
CA GLY A 164 0.54 0.69 -2.99
C GLY A 164 0.83 1.32 -4.35
N ASP A 165 1.56 0.61 -5.18
CA ASP A 165 1.97 1.06 -6.51
C ASP A 165 1.10 0.49 -7.66
N THR A 166 -0.16 0.12 -7.36
CA THR A 166 -1.08 -0.33 -8.40
C THR A 166 -1.75 0.84 -9.12
N LEU A 167 -2.26 1.83 -8.37
CA LEU A 167 -2.99 2.99 -8.92
C LEU A 167 -2.56 4.27 -8.21
N PHE A 168 -2.21 5.27 -9.00
CA PHE A 168 -1.81 6.61 -8.56
C PHE A 168 -2.75 7.68 -9.11
N GLN A 169 -2.58 8.89 -8.64
CA GLN A 169 -3.14 10.05 -9.30
C GLN A 169 -2.53 10.18 -10.71
N GLY A 170 -3.39 10.09 -11.72
CA GLY A 170 -3.01 10.25 -13.13
C GLY A 170 -2.61 8.95 -13.84
N GLY A 171 -2.64 7.77 -13.19
CA GLY A 171 -2.41 6.54 -13.92
C GLY A 171 -2.02 5.30 -13.11
N PRO A 172 -1.76 4.20 -13.81
CA PRO A 172 -1.24 2.98 -13.22
C PRO A 172 0.18 3.16 -12.72
N GLY A 173 0.60 2.29 -11.81
CA GLY A 173 2.00 2.18 -11.40
C GLY A 173 2.92 1.82 -12.56
N ALA A 174 4.17 2.25 -12.45
CA ALA A 174 5.16 2.02 -13.48
C ALA A 174 5.34 0.53 -13.80
N THR A 175 5.46 0.24 -15.10
CA THR A 175 5.79 -1.09 -15.63
C THR A 175 7.01 -0.99 -16.56
N GLY A 176 7.39 -2.09 -17.24
CA GLY A 176 8.54 -2.10 -18.13
C GLY A 176 9.87 -2.45 -17.45
N ARG A 177 9.83 -2.82 -16.16
CA ARG A 177 10.94 -3.40 -15.40
C ARG A 177 10.70 -4.89 -15.18
N SER A 178 11.72 -5.59 -14.66
CA SER A 178 11.61 -7.01 -14.30
C SER A 178 10.41 -7.26 -13.41
N TYR A 179 9.70 -8.35 -13.69
CA TYR A 179 8.51 -8.82 -12.96
C TYR A 179 7.24 -7.96 -13.13
N SER A 180 7.25 -6.91 -13.95
CA SER A 180 6.06 -6.10 -14.22
C SER A 180 5.43 -6.38 -15.58
N SER A 181 4.14 -5.99 -15.74
CA SER A 181 3.37 -6.16 -16.97
C SER A 181 2.28 -5.11 -17.08
N PHE A 182 2.35 -4.28 -18.14
CA PHE A 182 1.35 -3.24 -18.39
C PHE A 182 -0.04 -3.82 -18.62
N ASP A 183 -0.16 -4.84 -19.46
CA ASP A 183 -1.47 -5.46 -19.75
C ASP A 183 -2.10 -6.01 -18.48
N THR A 184 -1.28 -6.60 -17.58
CA THR A 184 -1.75 -7.18 -16.34
C THR A 184 -2.19 -6.12 -15.32
N ILE A 185 -1.46 -4.99 -15.20
CA ILE A 185 -1.87 -3.93 -14.27
C ILE A 185 -3.16 -3.26 -14.75
N ILE A 186 -3.32 -3.04 -16.05
CA ILE A 186 -4.55 -2.50 -16.64
C ILE A 186 -5.73 -3.44 -16.39
N GLU A 187 -5.56 -4.75 -16.55
CA GLU A 187 -6.59 -5.74 -16.23
C GLU A 187 -6.95 -5.71 -14.74
N SER A 188 -5.97 -5.65 -13.85
CA SER A 188 -6.17 -5.55 -12.41
C SER A 188 -6.95 -4.30 -12.02
N ILE A 189 -6.59 -3.14 -12.56
CA ILE A 189 -7.25 -1.86 -12.28
C ILE A 189 -8.68 -1.89 -12.83
N SER A 190 -8.85 -2.22 -14.11
CA SER A 190 -10.16 -2.14 -14.78
C SER A 190 -11.18 -3.12 -14.23
N SER A 191 -10.77 -4.38 -13.98
CA SER A 191 -11.69 -5.42 -13.54
C SER A 191 -11.95 -5.42 -12.03
N LYS A 192 -10.95 -5.05 -11.20
CA LYS A 192 -11.05 -5.13 -9.75
C LYS A 192 -11.25 -3.77 -9.10
N LEU A 193 -10.36 -2.78 -9.36
CA LEU A 193 -10.41 -1.50 -8.66
C LEU A 193 -11.55 -0.61 -9.16
N PHE A 194 -11.80 -0.55 -10.47
CA PHE A 194 -12.89 0.25 -11.03
C PHE A 194 -14.29 -0.34 -10.82
N SER A 195 -14.38 -1.51 -10.18
CA SER A 195 -15.62 -2.07 -9.64
C SER A 195 -15.97 -1.52 -8.26
N LEU A 196 -15.04 -0.84 -7.58
CA LEU A 196 -15.23 -0.21 -6.28
C LEU A 196 -16.08 1.08 -6.41
N PRO A 197 -16.69 1.57 -5.31
CA PRO A 197 -17.42 2.84 -5.34
C PRO A 197 -16.54 4.01 -5.83
N GLU A 198 -17.10 4.90 -6.63
CA GLU A 198 -16.36 6.02 -7.23
C GLU A 198 -15.84 7.01 -6.19
N GLU A 199 -16.51 7.15 -5.05
CA GLU A 199 -16.10 7.96 -3.91
C GLU A 199 -14.91 7.37 -3.12
N THR A 200 -14.44 6.15 -3.44
CA THR A 200 -13.32 5.51 -2.74
C THR A 200 -12.06 6.36 -2.85
N VAL A 201 -11.53 6.77 -1.70
CA VAL A 201 -10.22 7.44 -1.62
C VAL A 201 -9.13 6.40 -1.79
N VAL A 202 -8.18 6.68 -2.68
CA VAL A 202 -7.03 5.82 -3.00
C VAL A 202 -5.79 6.39 -2.34
N LEU A 203 -5.23 5.65 -1.41
CA LEU A 203 -3.99 5.95 -0.70
C LEU A 203 -2.84 5.22 -1.38
N THR A 204 -1.98 5.96 -2.02
CA THR A 204 -0.92 5.50 -2.93
C THR A 204 0.37 5.15 -2.19
N GLY A 205 1.26 4.40 -2.80
CA GLY A 205 2.60 4.12 -2.28
C GLY A 205 3.52 5.35 -2.32
N HIS A 206 3.28 6.27 -3.26
CA HIS A 206 4.03 7.52 -3.43
C HIS A 206 3.09 8.67 -3.79
N GLY A 207 3.47 9.91 -3.43
CA GLY A 207 2.74 11.11 -3.81
C GLY A 207 1.37 11.25 -3.15
N ASP A 208 0.49 12.00 -3.80
CA ASP A 208 -0.82 12.37 -3.26
C ASP A 208 -1.87 11.27 -3.45
N ALA A 209 -2.89 11.30 -2.58
CA ALA A 209 -4.08 10.47 -2.73
C ALA A 209 -4.91 10.90 -3.95
N THR A 210 -5.72 9.96 -4.45
CA THR A 210 -6.70 10.19 -5.52
C THR A 210 -8.03 9.51 -5.20
N ARG A 211 -8.92 9.36 -6.19
CA ARG A 211 -10.21 8.67 -6.07
C ARG A 211 -10.44 7.74 -7.26
N ILE A 212 -11.17 6.66 -7.02
CA ILE A 212 -11.57 5.76 -8.11
C ILE A 212 -12.34 6.52 -9.19
N GLY A 213 -13.26 7.41 -8.82
CA GLY A 213 -14.06 8.19 -9.76
C GLY A 213 -13.27 9.20 -10.59
N ASP A 214 -12.14 9.70 -10.06
CA ASP A 214 -11.28 10.64 -10.77
C ASP A 214 -10.40 9.93 -11.80
N GLU A 215 -9.96 8.72 -11.50
CA GLU A 215 -9.04 7.95 -12.35
C GLU A 215 -9.74 7.11 -13.42
N LYS A 216 -10.90 6.55 -13.09
CA LYS A 216 -11.65 5.65 -13.97
C LYS A 216 -11.96 6.20 -15.37
N PRO A 217 -12.29 7.49 -15.57
CA PRO A 217 -12.53 8.05 -16.89
C PRO A 217 -11.30 8.03 -17.82
N HIS A 218 -10.09 7.94 -17.26
CA HIS A 218 -8.82 8.04 -18.00
C HIS A 218 -8.26 6.69 -18.46
N LEU A 219 -8.92 5.57 -18.16
CA LEU A 219 -8.46 4.22 -18.50
C LEU A 219 -8.06 4.08 -19.99
N GLN A 220 -8.88 4.59 -20.91
CA GLN A 220 -8.61 4.46 -22.34
C GLN A 220 -7.38 5.27 -22.75
N GLU A 221 -7.14 6.43 -22.13
CA GLU A 221 -5.96 7.25 -22.40
C GLU A 221 -4.68 6.52 -21.99
N TRP A 222 -4.70 5.77 -20.85
CA TRP A 222 -3.57 4.96 -20.40
C TRP A 222 -3.29 3.80 -21.36
N ILE A 223 -4.35 3.10 -21.81
CA ILE A 223 -4.23 2.00 -22.79
C ILE A 223 -3.64 2.51 -24.11
N ASP A 224 -4.11 3.66 -24.61
CA ASP A 224 -3.65 4.25 -25.87
C ASP A 224 -2.18 4.73 -25.78
N ARG A 225 -1.75 5.18 -24.59
CA ARG A 225 -0.37 5.60 -24.31
C ARG A 225 0.57 4.39 -24.17
N GLY A 226 0.08 3.28 -23.63
CA GLY A 226 0.84 2.03 -23.46
C GLY A 226 1.81 2.04 -22.28
N GLU A 227 1.60 2.94 -21.32
CA GLU A 227 2.42 3.11 -20.13
C GLU A 227 1.62 3.75 -18.97
#